data_3b200654a8b29432ffde00458b646044
#
_entry.id   3b200654a8b29432ffde00458b646044
#
_cell.length_a   1.000
_cell.length_b   1.000
_cell.length_c   1.000
_cell.angle_alpha   90.00
_cell.angle_beta   90.00
_cell.angle_gamma   90.00
#
_symmetry.space_group_name_H-M   'P 1'
#
loop_
_entity.id
_entity.type
_entity.pdbx_description
1 polymer ?
#
loop_
_entity_poly.entity_id
_entity_poly.type
_entity_poly.pdbx_seq_one_letter_code
_entity_poly.pdbx_strand_id
1 'polypeptide(L)'
;MNILVDNYDSFSYNLYQLIGSVNPDIQVVRNDEISLGEIEKLAPEAIVLSPGPGRPEEAGICIPVIKEFAGKIPILGVCLGHQAICEAFGGTVSYAKELMHGKQKEIHQIGENQLFQGLPGTFPAARYHSLAALKEKLPEELKVTAESEDGEVM
;
A
#
# COMPACT_ATOMS: atom_id res chain seq x y z
N MET A 1 -2.18 -18.22 6.34
CA MET A 1 -1.26 -17.25 6.98
C MET A 1 -1.07 -16.06 6.08
N ASN A 2 -1.11 -14.85 6.64
CA ASN A 2 -0.78 -13.60 5.91
C ASN A 2 0.62 -13.12 6.32
N ILE A 3 1.28 -12.41 5.41
CA ILE A 3 2.57 -11.76 5.70
C ILE A 3 2.37 -10.25 5.67
N LEU A 4 2.88 -9.56 6.69
CA LEU A 4 3.05 -8.11 6.72
C LEU A 4 4.53 -7.79 6.55
N VAL A 5 4.89 -7.19 5.42
CA VAL A 5 6.25 -6.69 5.17
C VAL A 5 6.40 -5.34 5.86
N ASP A 6 7.24 -5.29 6.86
CA ASP A 6 7.52 -4.09 7.65
C ASP A 6 8.61 -3.25 6.98
N ASN A 7 8.27 -2.04 6.58
CA ASN A 7 9.19 -1.06 6.00
C ASN A 7 9.83 -0.16 7.08
N TYR A 8 10.09 -0.69 8.27
CA TYR A 8 10.69 0.05 9.40
C TYR A 8 9.83 1.25 9.82
N ASP A 9 8.52 1.04 9.85
CA ASP A 9 7.55 2.09 10.19
C ASP A 9 6.99 1.91 11.60
N SER A 10 6.75 3.03 12.28
CA SER A 10 6.15 3.02 13.62
C SER A 10 4.71 2.50 13.64
N PHE A 11 4.00 2.56 12.51
CA PHE A 11 2.61 2.09 12.39
C PHE A 11 2.48 0.63 11.95
N SER A 12 3.57 -0.06 11.65
CA SER A 12 3.51 -1.47 11.18
C SER A 12 2.79 -2.38 12.18
N TYR A 13 3.06 -2.23 13.47
CA TYR A 13 2.40 -3.03 14.50
C TYR A 13 0.95 -2.62 14.75
N ASN A 14 0.57 -1.37 14.47
CA ASN A 14 -0.85 -0.98 14.46
C ASN A 14 -1.60 -1.69 13.33
N LEU A 15 -1.01 -1.77 12.13
CA LEU A 15 -1.55 -2.58 11.03
C LEU A 15 -1.61 -4.07 11.40
N TYR A 16 -0.55 -4.60 12.00
CA TYR A 16 -0.53 -5.97 12.48
C TYR A 16 -1.69 -6.28 13.42
N GLN A 17 -1.94 -5.43 14.40
CA GLN A 17 -3.03 -5.59 15.35
C GLN A 17 -4.40 -5.47 14.66
N LEU A 18 -4.57 -4.50 13.76
CA LEU A 18 -5.83 -4.29 13.04
C LEU A 18 -6.16 -5.49 12.14
N ILE A 19 -5.20 -5.94 11.35
CA ILE A 19 -5.38 -7.12 10.48
C ILE A 19 -5.57 -8.37 11.34
N GLY A 20 -4.77 -8.52 12.40
CA GLY A 20 -4.86 -9.65 13.32
C GLY A 20 -6.19 -9.75 14.06
N SER A 21 -6.93 -8.66 14.21
CA SER A 21 -8.28 -8.68 14.77
C SER A 21 -9.30 -9.36 13.83
N VAL A 22 -9.02 -9.38 12.53
CA VAL A 22 -9.84 -10.03 11.50
C VAL A 22 -9.30 -11.41 11.17
N ASN A 23 -7.99 -11.51 10.99
CA ASN A 23 -7.29 -12.77 10.74
C ASN A 23 -6.01 -12.83 11.57
N PRO A 24 -6.01 -13.58 12.71
CA PRO A 24 -4.88 -13.63 13.62
C PRO A 24 -3.67 -14.40 13.07
N ASP A 25 -3.82 -15.14 11.99
CA ASP A 25 -2.73 -15.89 11.36
C ASP A 25 -1.92 -14.97 10.44
N ILE A 26 -1.15 -14.06 11.05
CA ILE A 26 -0.34 -13.06 10.38
C ILE A 26 1.08 -13.02 10.97
N GLN A 27 2.09 -12.98 10.10
CA GLN A 27 3.50 -12.87 10.46
C GLN A 27 4.08 -11.55 9.95
N VAL A 28 4.81 -10.84 10.81
CA VAL A 28 5.56 -9.64 10.44
C VAL A 28 6.97 -10.05 10.02
N VAL A 29 7.41 -9.57 8.87
CA VAL A 29 8.78 -9.74 8.35
C VAL A 29 9.32 -8.40 7.88
N ARG A 30 10.58 -8.10 8.13
CA ARG A 30 11.19 -6.85 7.66
C ARG A 30 11.55 -6.94 6.18
N ASN A 31 11.54 -5.79 5.51
CA ASN A 31 11.73 -5.70 4.07
C ASN A 31 13.13 -6.12 3.58
N ASP A 32 14.08 -6.23 4.48
CA ASP A 32 15.48 -6.65 4.21
C ASP A 32 15.87 -7.98 4.91
N GLU A 33 14.92 -8.62 5.59
CA GLU A 33 15.18 -9.86 6.35
C GLU A 33 14.53 -11.10 5.75
N ILE A 34 13.88 -10.98 4.59
CA ILE A 34 13.21 -12.09 3.90
C ILE A 34 13.52 -12.05 2.41
N SER A 35 13.63 -13.20 1.79
CA SER A 35 13.82 -13.34 0.35
C SER A 35 12.54 -13.77 -0.35
N LEU A 36 12.46 -13.58 -1.68
CA LEU A 36 11.34 -14.03 -2.50
C LEU A 36 11.11 -15.54 -2.37
N GLY A 37 12.20 -16.33 -2.36
CA GLY A 37 12.13 -17.78 -2.20
C GLY A 37 11.59 -18.22 -0.84
N GLU A 38 11.86 -17.47 0.21
CA GLU A 38 11.28 -17.73 1.53
C GLU A 38 9.78 -17.41 1.57
N ILE A 39 9.37 -16.30 0.96
CA ILE A 39 7.95 -15.97 0.81
C ILE A 39 7.22 -17.06 0.02
N GLU A 40 7.81 -17.52 -1.08
CA GLU A 40 7.23 -18.60 -1.89
C GLU A 40 7.04 -19.89 -1.08
N LYS A 41 8.04 -20.27 -0.28
CA LYS A 41 7.95 -21.44 0.61
C LYS A 41 6.90 -21.30 1.70
N LEU A 42 6.71 -20.10 2.23
CA LEU A 42 5.68 -19.81 3.23
C LEU A 42 4.26 -19.87 2.63
N ALA A 43 4.16 -19.71 1.31
CA ALA A 43 2.90 -19.76 0.55
C ALA A 43 1.77 -18.95 1.23
N PRO A 44 1.96 -17.63 1.48
CA PRO A 44 0.97 -16.86 2.20
C PRO A 44 -0.32 -16.68 1.39
N GLU A 45 -1.43 -16.53 2.09
CA GLU A 45 -2.75 -16.26 1.49
C GLU A 45 -2.86 -14.81 0.99
N ALA A 46 -2.16 -13.88 1.65
CA ALA A 46 -2.06 -12.48 1.25
C ALA A 46 -0.77 -11.85 1.78
N ILE A 47 -0.34 -10.78 1.09
CA ILE A 47 0.82 -9.99 1.47
C ILE A 47 0.37 -8.55 1.69
N VAL A 48 0.78 -7.96 2.81
CA VAL A 48 0.55 -6.54 3.11
C VAL A 48 1.90 -5.83 3.13
N LEU A 49 2.00 -4.71 2.43
CA LEU A 49 3.19 -3.86 2.41
C LEU A 49 2.91 -2.63 3.25
N SER A 50 3.67 -2.42 4.32
CA SER A 50 3.42 -1.37 5.30
C SER A 50 3.79 0.02 4.79
N PRO A 51 3.33 1.09 5.47
CA PRO A 51 3.97 2.40 5.39
C PRO A 51 5.46 2.31 5.70
N GLY A 52 6.19 3.36 5.40
CA GLY A 52 7.60 3.46 5.74
C GLY A 52 8.22 4.76 5.25
N PRO A 53 9.47 5.04 5.65
CA PRO A 53 10.20 6.23 5.25
C PRO A 53 10.77 6.10 3.83
N GLY A 54 11.11 7.23 3.24
CA GLY A 54 11.82 7.29 1.96
C GLY A 54 10.93 7.00 0.77
N ARG A 55 11.56 6.54 -0.29
CA ARG A 55 10.91 6.26 -1.57
C ARG A 55 10.72 4.74 -1.77
N PRO A 56 9.75 4.34 -2.62
CA PRO A 56 9.46 2.92 -2.84
C PRO A 56 10.67 2.10 -3.31
N GLU A 57 11.53 2.66 -4.15
CA GLU A 57 12.72 1.98 -4.65
C GLU A 57 13.75 1.68 -3.54
N GLU A 58 13.65 2.36 -2.40
CA GLU A 58 14.50 2.17 -1.23
C GLU A 58 13.89 1.22 -0.19
N ALA A 59 12.70 0.69 -0.46
CA ALA A 59 11.93 -0.16 0.47
C ALA A 59 12.26 -1.66 0.35
N GLY A 60 13.54 -2.00 0.24
CA GLY A 60 14.01 -3.39 0.25
C GLY A 60 13.32 -4.27 -0.78
N ILE A 61 12.64 -5.32 -0.31
CA ILE A 61 12.03 -6.34 -1.17
C ILE A 61 10.67 -5.93 -1.76
N CYS A 62 10.10 -4.78 -1.41
CA CYS A 62 8.71 -4.43 -1.76
C CYS A 62 8.43 -4.48 -3.27
N ILE A 63 9.22 -3.79 -4.10
CA ILE A 63 9.03 -3.83 -5.56
C ILE A 63 9.27 -5.23 -6.14
N PRO A 64 10.35 -5.96 -5.76
CA PRO A 64 10.51 -7.36 -6.17
C PRO A 64 9.34 -8.27 -5.79
N VAL A 65 8.78 -8.13 -4.58
CA VAL A 65 7.60 -8.89 -4.13
C VAL A 65 6.40 -8.64 -5.04
N ILE A 66 6.14 -7.37 -5.36
CA ILE A 66 5.02 -7.03 -6.23
C ILE A 66 5.21 -7.64 -7.61
N LYS A 67 6.39 -7.51 -8.20
CA LYS A 67 6.68 -8.06 -9.54
C LYS A 67 6.58 -9.58 -9.60
N GLU A 68 6.98 -10.28 -8.54
CA GLU A 68 6.94 -11.75 -8.50
C GLU A 68 5.54 -12.29 -8.22
N PHE A 69 4.81 -11.69 -7.28
CA PHE A 69 3.58 -12.28 -6.75
C PHE A 69 2.28 -11.61 -7.23
N ALA A 70 2.34 -10.47 -7.92
CA ALA A 70 1.14 -9.85 -8.48
C ALA A 70 0.41 -10.81 -9.43
N GLY A 71 -0.90 -10.95 -9.23
CA GLY A 71 -1.72 -11.90 -9.98
C GLY A 71 -1.65 -13.34 -9.47
N LYS A 72 -0.73 -13.65 -8.55
CA LYS A 72 -0.59 -14.97 -7.92
C LYS A 72 -1.12 -14.95 -6.48
N ILE A 73 -0.80 -13.90 -5.73
CA ILE A 73 -1.17 -13.71 -4.33
C ILE A 73 -1.76 -12.30 -4.18
N PRO A 74 -2.88 -12.11 -3.46
CA PRO A 74 -3.39 -10.78 -3.17
C PRO A 74 -2.37 -9.92 -2.43
N ILE A 75 -2.16 -8.69 -2.88
CA ILE A 75 -1.22 -7.74 -2.27
C ILE A 75 -1.96 -6.46 -1.92
N LEU A 76 -1.85 -6.03 -0.66
CA LEU A 76 -2.33 -4.74 -0.18
C LEU A 76 -1.14 -3.84 0.14
N GLY A 77 -1.06 -2.68 -0.50
CA GLY A 77 -0.05 -1.68 -0.19
C GLY A 77 -0.65 -0.49 0.57
N VAL A 78 -0.03 -0.10 1.67
CA VAL A 78 -0.43 1.06 2.47
C VAL A 78 0.67 2.12 2.43
N CYS A 79 0.36 3.33 2.01
CA CYS A 79 1.28 4.46 1.90
C CYS A 79 2.51 4.11 1.05
N LEU A 80 3.68 3.88 1.63
CA LEU A 80 4.88 3.45 0.89
C LEU A 80 4.62 2.18 0.07
N GLY A 81 3.87 1.21 0.61
CA GLY A 81 3.47 0.01 -0.11
C GLY A 81 2.58 0.29 -1.33
N HIS A 82 1.64 1.23 -1.21
CA HIS A 82 0.82 1.72 -2.32
C HIS A 82 1.69 2.37 -3.41
N GLN A 83 2.65 3.21 -3.00
CA GLN A 83 3.60 3.84 -3.92
C GLN A 83 4.50 2.80 -4.62
N ALA A 84 4.91 1.76 -3.90
CA ALA A 84 5.68 0.65 -4.47
C ALA A 84 4.89 -0.10 -5.54
N ILE A 85 3.59 -0.30 -5.36
CA ILE A 85 2.72 -0.90 -6.37
C ILE A 85 2.69 -0.02 -7.64
N CYS A 86 2.53 1.29 -7.48
CA CYS A 86 2.56 2.23 -8.59
C CYS A 86 3.85 2.10 -9.40
N GLU A 87 5.01 2.15 -8.76
CA GLU A 87 6.31 2.06 -9.43
C GLU A 87 6.59 0.68 -10.01
N ALA A 88 6.17 -0.39 -9.34
CA ALA A 88 6.35 -1.76 -9.84
C ALA A 88 5.65 -2.00 -11.19
N PHE A 89 4.53 -1.33 -11.44
CA PHE A 89 3.81 -1.38 -12.70
C PHE A 89 4.20 -0.28 -13.71
N GLY A 90 5.26 0.48 -13.42
CA GLY A 90 5.79 1.50 -14.33
C GLY A 90 5.20 2.90 -14.16
N GLY A 91 4.40 3.12 -13.12
CA GLY A 91 3.90 4.45 -12.77
C GLY A 91 4.97 5.32 -12.13
N THR A 92 4.65 6.57 -11.90
CA THR A 92 5.57 7.55 -11.30
C THR A 92 5.03 8.02 -9.95
N VAL A 93 5.91 8.03 -8.95
CA VAL A 93 5.66 8.62 -7.64
C VAL A 93 6.50 9.89 -7.50
N SER A 94 5.88 10.98 -7.11
CA SER A 94 6.53 12.26 -6.93
C SER A 94 5.93 13.00 -5.73
N TYR A 95 6.32 14.25 -5.53
CA TYR A 95 5.79 15.04 -4.42
C TYR A 95 4.28 15.24 -4.55
N ALA A 96 3.55 15.05 -3.44
CA ALA A 96 2.15 15.39 -3.32
C ALA A 96 1.96 16.91 -3.47
N LYS A 97 0.76 17.33 -3.86
CA LYS A 97 0.40 18.75 -3.97
C LYS A 97 0.52 19.47 -2.64
N GLU A 98 0.28 18.77 -1.54
CA GLU A 98 0.40 19.25 -0.18
C GLU A 98 1.08 18.21 0.71
N LEU A 99 2.02 18.65 1.55
CA LEU A 99 2.63 17.79 2.57
C LEU A 99 1.58 17.43 3.62
N MET A 100 1.34 16.12 3.79
CA MET A 100 0.37 15.58 4.73
C MET A 100 1.05 14.87 5.89
N HIS A 101 0.73 15.33 7.11
CA HIS A 101 1.19 14.70 8.35
C HIS A 101 0.07 14.71 9.39
N GLY A 102 -0.72 13.64 9.43
CA GLY A 102 -1.84 13.51 10.35
C GLY A 102 -3.03 14.42 10.06
N LYS A 103 -3.08 15.05 8.89
CA LYS A 103 -4.22 15.89 8.49
C LYS A 103 -5.39 15.01 8.04
N GLN A 104 -6.57 15.27 8.61
CA GLN A 104 -7.79 14.63 8.17
C GLN A 104 -8.38 15.41 7.00
N LYS A 105 -8.61 14.72 5.89
CA LYS A 105 -9.22 15.26 4.67
C LYS A 105 -10.27 14.30 4.14
N GLU A 106 -11.19 14.80 3.35
CA GLU A 106 -12.17 13.97 2.69
C GLU A 106 -11.59 13.24 1.49
N ILE A 107 -11.95 11.98 1.36
CA ILE A 107 -11.57 11.09 0.27
C ILE A 107 -12.84 10.69 -0.48
N HIS A 108 -12.78 10.75 -1.82
CA HIS A 108 -13.88 10.38 -2.69
C HIS A 108 -13.59 9.05 -3.38
N GLN A 109 -14.52 8.10 -3.29
CA GLN A 109 -14.44 6.87 -4.09
C GLN A 109 -14.75 7.19 -5.55
N ILE A 110 -14.02 6.51 -6.46
CA ILE A 110 -14.20 6.62 -7.90
C ILE A 110 -14.58 5.24 -8.46
N GLY A 111 -15.79 5.16 -9.03
CA GLY A 111 -16.32 3.91 -9.55
C GLY A 111 -16.59 2.86 -8.47
N GLU A 112 -16.83 1.63 -8.91
CA GLU A 112 -17.02 0.50 -8.02
C GLU A 112 -15.68 -0.19 -7.73
N ASN A 113 -15.48 -0.58 -6.47
CA ASN A 113 -14.30 -1.32 -6.03
C ASN A 113 -14.63 -2.17 -4.80
N GLN A 114 -13.82 -3.21 -4.58
CA GLN A 114 -14.00 -4.11 -3.43
C GLN A 114 -13.30 -3.58 -2.16
N LEU A 115 -12.24 -2.79 -2.32
CA LEU A 115 -11.40 -2.33 -1.21
C LEU A 115 -12.18 -1.46 -0.23
N PHE A 116 -13.03 -0.58 -0.74
CA PHE A 116 -13.83 0.35 0.07
C PHE A 116 -15.29 -0.05 0.18
N GLN A 117 -15.61 -1.32 -0.07
CA GLN A 117 -16.97 -1.84 0.03
C GLN A 117 -17.53 -1.64 1.44
N GLY A 118 -18.75 -1.08 1.53
CA GLY A 118 -19.38 -0.77 2.80
C GLY A 118 -19.07 0.61 3.36
N LEU A 119 -18.14 1.35 2.77
CA LEU A 119 -17.85 2.74 3.13
C LEU A 119 -18.70 3.71 2.29
N PRO A 120 -19.00 4.92 2.84
CA PRO A 120 -19.65 5.98 2.06
C PRO A 120 -18.84 6.37 0.82
N GLY A 121 -19.48 6.92 -0.20
CA GLY A 121 -18.80 7.43 -1.40
C GLY A 121 -17.78 8.52 -1.10
N THR A 122 -17.98 9.27 -0.03
CA THR A 122 -17.03 10.24 0.53
C THR A 122 -16.89 9.98 2.01
N PHE A 123 -15.64 9.90 2.49
CA PHE A 123 -15.36 9.66 3.90
C PHE A 123 -14.08 10.40 4.34
N PRO A 124 -13.96 10.78 5.62
CA PRO A 124 -12.76 11.39 6.14
C PRO A 124 -11.65 10.34 6.33
N ALA A 125 -10.42 10.70 6.00
CA ALA A 125 -9.25 9.87 6.26
C ALA A 125 -8.07 10.74 6.70
N ALA A 126 -7.29 10.22 7.64
CA ALA A 126 -6.04 10.85 8.04
C ALA A 126 -4.95 10.52 7.00
N ARG A 127 -4.24 11.55 6.56
CA ARG A 127 -3.18 11.44 5.55
C ARG A 127 -1.81 11.71 6.16
N TYR A 128 -0.83 10.85 5.80
CA TYR A 128 0.54 10.88 6.36
C TYR A 128 1.59 10.73 5.25
N HIS A 129 1.45 11.47 4.14
CA HIS A 129 2.35 11.29 3.01
C HIS A 129 2.83 12.62 2.42
N SER A 130 4.08 12.64 1.95
CA SER A 130 4.68 13.72 1.18
C SER A 130 4.82 13.36 -0.31
N LEU A 131 4.63 12.10 -0.66
CA LEU A 131 4.69 11.56 -2.00
C LEU A 131 3.33 11.01 -2.41
N ALA A 132 3.03 11.06 -3.70
CA ALA A 132 1.81 10.50 -4.28
C ALA A 132 2.08 9.91 -5.66
N ALA A 133 1.26 8.95 -6.07
CA ALA A 133 1.25 8.48 -7.44
C ALA A 133 0.72 9.57 -8.36
N LEU A 134 1.43 9.85 -9.46
CA LEU A 134 0.98 10.83 -10.45
C LEU A 134 -0.10 10.22 -11.31
N LYS A 135 -1.31 10.77 -11.23
CA LYS A 135 -2.51 10.28 -11.92
C LYS A 135 -2.31 10.20 -13.43
N GLU A 136 -1.70 11.22 -14.02
CA GLU A 136 -1.45 11.32 -15.45
C GLU A 136 -0.39 10.35 -15.98
N LYS A 137 0.35 9.71 -15.08
CA LYS A 137 1.40 8.73 -15.41
C LYS A 137 1.10 7.32 -14.90
N LEU A 138 -0.14 7.06 -14.50
CA LEU A 138 -0.54 5.71 -14.09
C LEU A 138 -0.62 4.78 -15.29
N PRO A 139 -0.08 3.54 -15.19
CA PRO A 139 -0.21 2.54 -16.23
C PRO A 139 -1.63 1.98 -16.31
N GLU A 140 -1.97 1.34 -17.43
CA GLU A 140 -3.30 0.77 -17.67
C GLU A 140 -3.68 -0.34 -16.68
N GLU A 141 -2.70 -1.03 -16.12
CA GLU A 141 -2.89 -2.11 -15.15
C GLU A 141 -3.41 -1.61 -13.80
N LEU A 142 -3.29 -0.31 -13.52
CA LEU A 142 -3.73 0.30 -12.28
C LEU A 142 -4.95 1.18 -12.50
N LYS A 143 -5.96 0.98 -11.66
CA LYS A 143 -7.20 1.75 -11.67
C LYS A 143 -7.28 2.63 -10.43
N VAL A 144 -7.56 3.91 -10.61
CA VAL A 144 -7.83 4.83 -9.50
C VAL A 144 -9.22 4.51 -8.93
N THR A 145 -9.28 4.22 -7.63
CA THR A 145 -10.53 3.92 -6.92
C THR A 145 -10.86 4.94 -5.82
N ALA A 146 -9.92 5.80 -5.50
CA ALA A 146 -10.13 6.90 -4.55
C ALA A 146 -9.22 8.08 -4.85
N GLU A 147 -9.74 9.28 -4.64
CA GLU A 147 -9.00 10.54 -4.77
C GLU A 147 -9.32 11.47 -3.61
N SER A 148 -8.38 12.36 -3.30
CA SER A 148 -8.61 13.49 -2.42
C SER A 148 -9.37 14.61 -3.14
N GLU A 149 -9.81 15.64 -2.41
CA GLU A 149 -10.53 16.79 -2.98
C GLU A 149 -9.70 17.54 -4.02
N ASP A 150 -8.38 17.56 -3.87
CA ASP A 150 -7.44 18.20 -4.81
C ASP A 150 -7.00 17.28 -5.95
N GLY A 151 -7.59 16.08 -6.07
CA GLY A 151 -7.35 15.14 -7.15
C GLY A 151 -6.11 14.27 -6.99
N GLU A 152 -5.53 14.19 -5.79
CA GLU A 152 -4.46 13.23 -5.51
C GLU A 152 -5.01 11.79 -5.48
N VAL A 153 -4.28 10.88 -6.08
CA VAL A 153 -4.57 9.43 -5.97
C VAL A 153 -4.34 8.97 -4.53
N MET A 154 -5.36 8.32 -3.95
CA MET A 154 -5.35 7.87 -2.56
C MET A 154 -5.39 6.35 -2.44
#